data_0de5397cfcb559e8d7a3d22debeec5c7
#
_entry.id   0de5397cfcb559e8d7a3d22debeec5c7
#
_cell.length_a   1.000
_cell.length_b   1.000
_cell.length_c   1.000
_cell.angle_alpha   90.00
_cell.angle_beta   90.00
_cell.angle_gamma   90.00
#
_symmetry.space_group_name_H-M   'P 1'
#
loop_
_entity.id
_entity.type
_entity.pdbx_description
1 polymer ?
#
loop_
_entity_poly.entity_id
_entity_poly.type
_entity_poly.pdbx_seq_one_letter_code
_entity_poly.pdbx_strand_id
1 'polypeptide(L)'
;MIVHLMYTPVEVKTSLVVGPKEIKSSRPHNVPCARRRRNDALHPVWKGPVSMPGGTRQSPINIRWRDSVYDPQLKPLGVFYKAEACLYVWNTGYLFQVEFDDSTEGSGISGGPLENHYRLKQFHFHWGAVNEWGSEHTVDDHVYPAELHLVHWNAVKYQNYTDAVTGADGLAVVGVFLKLGARHKELQELVTVLPDIKHKDARAALGPFQPSCLLPACRDYWTYPGSLTTPPLSESVTWIIHKKPIEVAQDQLAAFRSLLFSVPGEEEKAMVNNYRPLQPLMNRKPREQMGPFVSSFMSTLGLPLHTEVLVSRLARSTASLPPHPSRALVPSLFSHWHLVPSCFPEGGRLACLL
;
A
#
# COMPACT_ATOMS: atom_id res chain seq x y z
N MET A 1 12.93 -28.42 11.06
CA MET A 1 14.39 -28.41 11.28
C MET A 1 14.88 -27.02 10.92
N ILE A 2 15.13 -26.19 11.93
CA ILE A 2 15.52 -24.78 11.79
C ILE A 2 17.05 -24.74 11.78
N VAL A 3 17.64 -24.31 10.69
CA VAL A 3 19.10 -24.13 10.60
C VAL A 3 19.41 -22.72 11.13
N HIS A 4 20.03 -22.68 12.29
CA HIS A 4 20.66 -21.51 12.88
C HIS A 4 22.01 -21.31 12.18
N LEU A 5 22.15 -20.26 11.38
CA LEU A 5 23.45 -19.81 10.89
C LEU A 5 23.99 -18.76 11.85
N MET A 6 24.98 -19.17 12.64
CA MET A 6 25.82 -18.26 13.41
C MET A 6 26.87 -17.63 12.50
N TYR A 7 26.93 -16.32 12.47
CA TYR A 7 28.04 -15.58 11.87
C TYR A 7 28.98 -15.07 12.96
N THR A 8 30.23 -15.45 12.87
CA THR A 8 31.35 -14.87 13.63
C THR A 8 31.89 -13.63 12.91
N PRO A 9 32.26 -12.56 13.63
CA PRO A 9 32.79 -11.34 13.01
C PRO A 9 34.27 -11.47 12.67
N VAL A 10 34.63 -11.05 11.47
CA VAL A 10 36.06 -10.86 11.05
C VAL A 10 36.36 -9.37 11.18
N GLU A 11 37.31 -9.05 12.03
CA GLU A 11 37.91 -7.72 12.13
C GLU A 11 38.83 -7.45 10.92
N VAL A 12 38.57 -6.33 10.23
CA VAL A 12 39.56 -5.76 9.29
C VAL A 12 39.85 -4.32 9.70
N LYS A 13 41.06 -4.12 10.20
CA LYS A 13 41.69 -2.81 10.41
C LYS A 13 42.24 -2.29 9.10
N THR A 14 41.82 -1.10 8.65
CA THR A 14 42.63 -0.26 7.77
C THR A 14 42.38 1.20 8.02
N SER A 15 43.41 1.89 8.42
CA SER A 15 43.55 3.33 8.55
C SER A 15 43.91 3.94 7.21
N LEU A 16 43.25 5.03 6.80
CA LEU A 16 43.86 6.04 5.93
C LEU A 16 43.15 7.39 6.09
N VAL A 17 43.94 8.36 6.46
CA VAL A 17 43.62 9.78 6.62
C VAL A 17 43.81 10.48 5.28
N VAL A 18 42.80 11.21 4.79
CA VAL A 18 43.01 12.30 3.81
C VAL A 18 41.99 13.42 4.08
N GLY A 19 42.53 14.63 4.21
CA GLY A 19 41.83 15.83 4.59
C GLY A 19 40.95 16.48 3.49
N PRO A 20 40.17 17.53 3.80
CA PRO A 20 39.08 18.01 3.00
C PRO A 20 39.49 19.06 1.94
N LYS A 21 38.95 18.92 0.73
CA LYS A 21 38.89 20.02 -0.27
C LYS A 21 37.48 20.61 -0.29
N GLU A 22 37.39 21.90 -0.01
CA GLU A 22 36.18 22.70 -0.18
C GLU A 22 35.75 22.78 -1.64
N ILE A 23 34.48 22.42 -1.91
CA ILE A 23 33.78 22.72 -3.17
C ILE A 23 32.59 23.62 -2.84
N LYS A 24 32.63 24.86 -3.29
CA LYS A 24 31.50 25.78 -3.24
C LYS A 24 30.42 25.31 -4.20
N SER A 25 29.25 24.94 -3.68
CA SER A 25 28.07 24.57 -4.44
C SER A 25 26.97 25.62 -4.29
N SER A 26 26.48 26.07 -5.42
CA SER A 26 25.35 26.96 -5.59
C SER A 26 24.05 26.34 -5.07
N ARG A 27 23.25 27.16 -4.36
CA ARG A 27 21.96 26.78 -3.76
C ARG A 27 20.89 26.54 -4.83
N PRO A 28 20.11 25.49 -4.76
CA PRO A 28 18.80 25.42 -5.39
C PRO A 28 17.69 25.80 -4.41
N HIS A 29 16.64 26.35 -4.97
CA HIS A 29 15.50 26.99 -4.33
C HIS A 29 14.75 26.12 -3.32
N ASN A 30 14.33 26.76 -2.21
CA ASN A 30 13.50 26.23 -1.15
C ASN A 30 12.14 25.72 -1.66
N VAL A 31 11.90 24.41 -1.53
CA VAL A 31 10.58 23.81 -1.46
C VAL A 31 10.27 23.65 0.03
N PRO A 32 9.14 24.13 0.57
CA PRO A 32 8.79 23.89 1.97
C PRO A 32 8.48 22.42 2.18
N CYS A 33 9.45 21.68 2.64
CA CYS A 33 9.24 20.34 3.18
C CYS A 33 8.49 20.54 4.50
N ALA A 34 7.25 20.03 4.59
CA ALA A 34 6.50 19.98 5.83
C ALA A 34 7.40 19.39 6.93
N ARG A 35 7.63 20.16 8.00
CA ARG A 35 8.48 19.78 9.14
C ARG A 35 7.93 18.51 9.78
N ARG A 36 8.39 17.33 9.35
CA ARG A 36 8.29 16.10 10.15
C ARG A 36 9.05 16.37 11.44
N ARG A 37 8.35 16.32 12.57
CA ARG A 37 8.99 16.42 13.90
C ARG A 37 9.99 15.29 14.04
N ARG A 38 11.22 15.61 14.43
CA ARG A 38 12.39 14.72 14.60
C ARG A 38 12.26 13.75 15.79
N ASN A 39 11.18 12.99 15.90
CA ASN A 39 11.08 11.90 16.88
C ASN A 39 10.73 10.55 16.24
N ASP A 40 10.82 10.45 14.91
CA ASP A 40 10.72 9.17 14.23
C ASP A 40 12.04 8.42 14.40
N ALA A 41 12.21 7.77 15.54
CA ALA A 41 13.19 6.72 15.68
C ALA A 41 12.78 5.61 14.71
N LEU A 42 13.34 5.64 13.50
CA LEU A 42 13.22 4.54 12.54
C LEU A 42 13.47 3.23 13.28
N HIS A 43 12.53 2.29 13.13
CA HIS A 43 12.68 0.96 13.72
C HIS A 43 14.09 0.42 13.41
N PRO A 44 14.79 -0.23 14.36
CA PRO A 44 16.15 -0.74 14.19
C PRO A 44 16.34 -1.58 12.92
N VAL A 45 15.30 -2.23 12.42
CA VAL A 45 15.27 -2.95 11.14
C VAL A 45 15.82 -2.10 9.97
N TRP A 46 15.61 -0.78 9.99
CA TRP A 46 16.09 0.13 8.94
C TRP A 46 17.50 0.67 9.18
N LYS A 47 18.06 0.47 10.39
CA LYS A 47 19.38 0.98 10.80
C LYS A 47 20.47 -0.07 10.76
N GLY A 48 20.15 -1.33 10.47
CA GLY A 48 21.13 -2.44 10.46
C GLY A 48 22.04 -2.42 9.22
N PRO A 49 23.19 -3.10 9.29
CA PRO A 49 24.13 -3.25 8.17
C PRO A 49 23.54 -4.05 6.99
N VAL A 50 22.35 -4.60 7.14
CA VAL A 50 21.58 -5.31 6.10
C VAL A 50 20.75 -4.34 5.23
N SER A 51 20.79 -3.01 5.48
CA SER A 51 20.32 -2.05 4.49
C SER A 51 21.27 -2.11 3.30
N MET A 52 21.04 -3.07 2.41
CA MET A 52 21.70 -3.12 1.11
C MET A 52 21.64 -1.74 0.48
N PRO A 53 22.73 -1.22 -0.13
CA PRO A 53 22.65 -0.01 -0.92
C PRO A 53 21.48 -0.20 -1.87
N GLY A 54 20.44 0.63 -1.73
CA GLY A 54 19.22 0.45 -2.50
C GLY A 54 19.53 0.47 -3.98
N GLY A 55 18.96 -0.45 -4.72
CA GLY A 55 18.95 -0.43 -6.17
C GLY A 55 18.12 0.76 -6.70
N THR A 56 17.77 0.71 -7.96
CA THR A 56 17.03 1.78 -8.64
C THR A 56 15.50 1.61 -8.58
N ARG A 57 15.01 0.52 -7.98
CA ARG A 57 13.58 0.16 -7.93
C ARG A 57 13.06 -0.02 -6.50
N GLN A 58 13.50 0.80 -5.56
CA GLN A 58 13.10 0.69 -4.16
C GLN A 58 11.68 1.18 -3.90
N SER A 59 11.03 0.59 -2.88
CA SER A 59 9.70 0.89 -2.37
C SER A 59 9.76 1.27 -0.88
N PRO A 60 8.77 2.01 -0.36
CA PRO A 60 7.60 2.59 -1.02
C PRO A 60 7.91 3.89 -1.78
N ILE A 61 6.95 4.39 -2.57
CA ILE A 61 7.07 5.65 -3.33
C ILE A 61 5.88 6.58 -3.07
N ASN A 62 6.04 7.86 -3.38
CA ASN A 62 4.92 8.77 -3.54
C ASN A 62 4.33 8.60 -4.95
N ILE A 63 3.08 8.20 -5.04
CA ILE A 63 2.34 8.08 -6.31
C ILE A 63 1.73 9.44 -6.59
N ARG A 64 2.20 10.13 -7.64
CA ARG A 64 1.58 11.36 -8.10
C ARG A 64 0.65 11.05 -9.25
N TRP A 65 -0.63 11.35 -9.08
CA TRP A 65 -1.63 11.03 -10.09
C TRP A 65 -1.30 11.62 -11.45
N ARG A 66 -0.91 12.89 -11.48
CA ARG A 66 -0.53 13.58 -12.71
C ARG A 66 0.66 12.97 -13.46
N ASP A 67 1.49 12.19 -12.76
CA ASP A 67 2.69 11.55 -13.29
C ASP A 67 2.45 10.06 -13.59
N SER A 68 1.26 9.52 -13.26
CA SER A 68 0.85 8.16 -13.63
C SER A 68 0.39 8.13 -15.09
N VAL A 69 0.50 6.95 -15.71
CA VAL A 69 0.15 6.76 -17.12
C VAL A 69 -0.97 5.74 -17.21
N TYR A 70 -2.11 6.15 -17.78
CA TYR A 70 -3.18 5.21 -18.09
C TYR A 70 -2.70 4.18 -19.10
N ASP A 71 -2.89 2.90 -18.78
CA ASP A 71 -2.54 1.80 -19.65
C ASP A 71 -3.78 0.96 -19.97
N PRO A 72 -4.34 1.10 -21.19
CA PRO A 72 -5.54 0.36 -21.61
C PRO A 72 -5.31 -1.15 -21.76
N GLN A 73 -4.07 -1.63 -21.72
CA GLN A 73 -3.74 -3.04 -21.78
C GLN A 73 -3.80 -3.72 -20.40
N LEU A 74 -3.84 -2.93 -19.32
CA LEU A 74 -3.99 -3.46 -17.99
C LEU A 74 -5.38 -4.07 -17.79
N LYS A 75 -5.41 -5.36 -17.54
CA LYS A 75 -6.63 -6.12 -17.28
C LYS A 75 -7.13 -5.85 -15.85
N PRO A 76 -8.41 -6.09 -15.56
CA PRO A 76 -8.86 -6.19 -14.17
C PRO A 76 -8.03 -7.24 -13.40
N LEU A 77 -7.74 -6.96 -12.14
CA LEU A 77 -7.09 -7.93 -11.26
C LEU A 77 -8.10 -9.00 -10.86
N GLY A 78 -7.81 -10.25 -11.19
CA GLY A 78 -8.53 -11.41 -10.71
C GLY A 78 -8.03 -11.79 -9.32
N VAL A 79 -8.94 -11.88 -8.35
CA VAL A 79 -8.64 -12.23 -6.96
C VAL A 79 -9.53 -13.39 -6.54
N PHE A 80 -8.95 -14.43 -6.01
CA PHE A 80 -9.68 -15.57 -5.45
C PHE A 80 -8.91 -16.11 -4.25
N TYR A 81 -9.59 -16.14 -3.11
CA TYR A 81 -9.04 -16.64 -1.85
C TYR A 81 -10.03 -17.61 -1.21
N LYS A 82 -9.49 -18.65 -0.58
CA LYS A 82 -10.23 -19.60 0.26
C LYS A 82 -10.01 -19.23 1.72
N ALA A 83 -11.08 -18.99 2.44
CA ALA A 83 -11.01 -18.63 3.86
C ALA A 83 -10.32 -19.72 4.69
N GLU A 84 -10.52 -20.97 4.32
CA GLU A 84 -9.97 -22.16 4.98
C GLU A 84 -8.46 -22.30 4.81
N ALA A 85 -7.84 -21.57 3.86
CA ALA A 85 -6.40 -21.53 3.69
C ALA A 85 -5.69 -20.67 4.75
N CYS A 86 -6.42 -19.92 5.58
CA CYS A 86 -5.87 -19.19 6.69
C CYS A 86 -5.30 -20.13 7.76
N LEU A 87 -4.05 -19.92 8.15
CA LEU A 87 -3.36 -20.81 9.09
C LEU A 87 -3.33 -20.23 10.51
N TYR A 88 -2.72 -19.08 10.68
CA TYR A 88 -2.55 -18.41 11.97
C TYR A 88 -2.15 -16.95 11.80
N VAL A 89 -2.26 -16.20 12.88
CA VAL A 89 -1.72 -14.83 13.00
C VAL A 89 -0.59 -14.83 14.03
N TRP A 90 0.46 -14.02 13.80
CA TRP A 90 1.58 -13.92 14.71
C TRP A 90 2.24 -12.55 14.71
N ASN A 91 2.88 -12.23 15.83
CA ASN A 91 3.67 -11.02 16.00
C ASN A 91 5.13 -11.29 15.62
N THR A 92 5.60 -10.69 14.54
CA THR A 92 6.96 -10.90 14.01
C THR A 92 8.03 -10.14 14.78
N GLY A 93 7.63 -9.27 15.73
CA GLY A 93 8.52 -8.33 16.41
C GLY A 93 8.67 -6.98 15.73
N TYR A 94 7.99 -6.74 14.60
CA TYR A 94 7.92 -5.43 13.92
C TYR A 94 6.57 -5.14 13.25
N LEU A 95 5.76 -6.18 13.01
CA LEU A 95 4.38 -6.12 12.56
C LEU A 95 3.66 -7.41 12.97
N PHE A 96 2.36 -7.49 12.81
CA PHE A 96 1.66 -8.77 12.86
C PHE A 96 1.33 -9.24 11.44
N GLN A 97 1.34 -10.55 11.25
CA GLN A 97 1.21 -11.19 9.95
C GLN A 97 0.23 -12.35 10.03
N VAL A 98 -0.65 -12.46 9.04
CA VAL A 98 -1.57 -13.59 8.85
C VAL A 98 -1.03 -14.47 7.75
N GLU A 99 -0.78 -15.74 8.05
CA GLU A 99 -0.20 -16.73 7.15
C GLU A 99 -1.28 -17.57 6.48
N PHE A 100 -1.01 -17.95 5.24
CA PHE A 100 -1.90 -18.81 4.45
C PHE A 100 -1.17 -20.05 3.95
N ASP A 101 -1.93 -21.13 3.78
CA ASP A 101 -1.44 -22.33 3.10
C ASP A 101 -1.26 -22.04 1.60
N ASP A 102 -0.01 -22.00 1.19
CA ASP A 102 0.42 -21.75 -0.18
C ASP A 102 0.89 -23.03 -0.91
N SER A 103 0.62 -24.21 -0.33
CA SER A 103 0.98 -25.50 -0.93
C SER A 103 0.19 -25.81 -2.20
N THR A 104 -0.99 -25.20 -2.36
CA THR A 104 -1.88 -25.38 -3.52
C THR A 104 -2.23 -24.04 -4.20
N GLU A 105 -2.82 -24.11 -5.41
CA GLU A 105 -3.24 -22.92 -6.17
C GLU A 105 -4.59 -22.33 -5.72
N GLY A 106 -5.11 -22.79 -4.58
CA GLY A 106 -6.46 -22.45 -4.13
C GLY A 106 -6.68 -20.99 -3.71
N SER A 107 -5.61 -20.22 -3.46
CA SER A 107 -5.70 -18.82 -3.08
C SER A 107 -4.64 -18.00 -3.78
N GLY A 108 -5.04 -16.92 -4.48
CA GLY A 108 -4.08 -16.08 -5.18
C GLY A 108 -4.70 -15.01 -6.07
N ILE A 109 -3.86 -14.44 -6.92
CA ILE A 109 -4.21 -13.40 -7.88
C ILE A 109 -3.69 -13.71 -9.28
N SER A 110 -4.37 -13.17 -10.29
CA SER A 110 -3.98 -13.26 -11.69
C SER A 110 -4.51 -12.06 -12.49
N GLY A 111 -4.08 -11.90 -13.72
CA GLY A 111 -4.48 -10.75 -14.54
C GLY A 111 -3.84 -9.45 -14.05
N GLY A 112 -4.50 -8.31 -14.24
CA GLY A 112 -3.86 -7.03 -13.94
C GLY A 112 -2.56 -6.85 -14.74
N PRO A 113 -1.46 -6.48 -14.07
CA PRO A 113 -0.13 -6.37 -14.69
C PRO A 113 0.63 -7.71 -14.75
N LEU A 114 0.01 -8.82 -14.27
CA LEU A 114 0.67 -10.09 -14.06
C LEU A 114 0.50 -11.01 -15.26
N GLU A 115 1.58 -11.68 -15.64
CA GLU A 115 1.57 -12.69 -16.71
C GLU A 115 1.19 -14.09 -16.18
N ASN A 116 1.45 -14.36 -14.90
CA ASN A 116 1.24 -15.64 -14.26
C ASN A 116 0.22 -15.53 -13.12
N HIS A 117 -0.16 -16.69 -12.60
CA HIS A 117 -0.85 -16.82 -11.33
C HIS A 117 0.14 -16.72 -10.17
N TYR A 118 -0.20 -15.92 -9.14
CA TYR A 118 0.60 -15.73 -7.92
C TYR A 118 -0.19 -16.23 -6.71
N ARG A 119 0.42 -17.10 -5.90
CA ARG A 119 -0.20 -17.67 -4.69
C ARG A 119 -0.11 -16.72 -3.52
N LEU A 120 -1.19 -16.60 -2.75
CA LEU A 120 -1.19 -15.84 -1.50
C LEU A 120 -0.30 -16.54 -0.48
N LYS A 121 0.66 -15.82 0.08
CA LYS A 121 1.53 -16.29 1.16
C LYS A 121 1.07 -15.76 2.51
N GLN A 122 0.88 -14.46 2.62
CA GLN A 122 0.53 -13.80 3.87
C GLN A 122 -0.01 -12.40 3.59
N PHE A 123 -0.65 -11.81 4.62
CA PHE A 123 -0.86 -10.37 4.63
C PHE A 123 -0.45 -9.76 5.98
N HIS A 124 -0.14 -8.48 5.96
CA HIS A 124 0.25 -7.71 7.13
C HIS A 124 -0.11 -6.24 6.96
N PHE A 125 0.08 -5.46 8.03
CA PHE A 125 -0.19 -4.03 8.02
C PHE A 125 1.03 -3.23 8.48
N HIS A 126 1.09 -1.98 8.02
CA HIS A 126 1.96 -0.93 8.53
C HIS A 126 1.10 0.19 9.09
N TRP A 127 1.50 0.78 10.21
CA TRP A 127 0.72 1.83 10.89
C TRP A 127 1.58 2.80 11.69
N GLY A 128 0.99 3.95 12.02
CA GLY A 128 1.64 5.02 12.78
C GLY A 128 1.33 5.01 14.27
N ALA A 129 2.00 5.89 15.01
CA ALA A 129 1.67 6.15 16.41
C ALA A 129 0.35 6.90 16.58
N VAL A 130 -0.09 7.61 15.56
CA VAL A 130 -1.31 8.43 15.49
C VAL A 130 -2.03 8.23 14.16
N ASN A 131 -3.20 8.85 13.97
CA ASN A 131 -4.00 8.64 12.77
C ASN A 131 -3.58 9.49 11.57
N GLU A 132 -2.67 10.43 11.77
CA GLU A 132 -2.18 11.37 10.75
C GLU A 132 -1.14 10.75 9.81
N TRP A 133 -0.56 9.61 10.19
CA TRP A 133 0.43 8.89 9.39
C TRP A 133 0.49 7.41 9.73
N GLY A 134 1.08 6.61 8.85
CA GLY A 134 1.27 5.17 9.07
C GLY A 134 1.40 4.38 7.78
N SER A 135 0.88 4.88 6.65
CA SER A 135 1.06 4.23 5.36
C SER A 135 2.51 4.30 4.89
N GLU A 136 2.93 3.32 4.10
CA GLU A 136 4.24 3.29 3.44
C GLU A 136 4.21 4.12 2.15
N HIS A 137 3.26 3.83 1.25
CA HIS A 137 3.02 4.65 0.08
C HIS A 137 2.25 5.92 0.44
N THR A 138 2.37 6.93 -0.41
CA THR A 138 1.57 8.16 -0.37
C THR A 138 0.97 8.43 -1.74
N VAL A 139 -0.14 9.18 -1.79
CA VAL A 139 -0.80 9.59 -3.03
C VAL A 139 -0.89 11.11 -3.04
N ASP A 140 -0.25 11.77 -4.02
CA ASP A 140 -0.14 13.23 -4.09
C ASP A 140 0.28 13.85 -2.74
N ASP A 141 1.30 13.25 -2.10
CA ASP A 141 1.83 13.59 -0.77
C ASP A 141 0.87 13.33 0.40
N HIS A 142 -0.34 12.78 0.14
CA HIS A 142 -1.27 12.39 1.20
C HIS A 142 -0.85 11.08 1.86
N VAL A 143 -0.80 11.08 3.19
CA VAL A 143 -0.43 9.95 4.05
C VAL A 143 -1.68 9.39 4.72
N TYR A 144 -1.82 8.07 4.77
CA TYR A 144 -2.93 7.39 5.43
C TYR A 144 -2.52 6.86 6.82
N PRO A 145 -3.49 6.60 7.73
CA PRO A 145 -3.23 6.04 9.06
C PRO A 145 -2.54 4.68 9.06
N ALA A 146 -2.82 3.85 8.04
CA ALA A 146 -2.26 2.51 7.89
C ALA A 146 -2.34 2.04 6.44
N GLU A 147 -1.60 0.98 6.14
CA GLU A 147 -1.58 0.33 4.84
C GLU A 147 -1.52 -1.19 5.01
N LEU A 148 -2.36 -1.91 4.28
CA LEU A 148 -2.43 -3.36 4.19
C LEU A 148 -1.61 -3.83 3.00
N HIS A 149 -0.81 -4.88 3.17
CA HIS A 149 -0.08 -5.58 2.12
C HIS A 149 -0.48 -7.05 2.06
N LEU A 150 -1.03 -7.49 0.93
CA LEU A 150 -1.26 -8.90 0.65
C LEU A 150 -0.15 -9.39 -0.27
N VAL A 151 0.69 -10.28 0.24
CA VAL A 151 1.92 -10.74 -0.42
C VAL A 151 1.66 -12.05 -1.14
N HIS A 152 1.95 -12.08 -2.43
CA HIS A 152 1.80 -13.24 -3.30
C HIS A 152 3.13 -13.54 -4.00
N TRP A 153 3.34 -14.82 -4.34
CA TRP A 153 4.55 -15.25 -5.03
C TRP A 153 4.26 -16.05 -6.31
N ASN A 154 5.14 -15.94 -7.27
CA ASN A 154 5.03 -16.55 -8.59
C ASN A 154 5.37 -18.04 -8.54
N ALA A 155 4.37 -18.86 -8.25
CA ALA A 155 4.52 -20.31 -8.15
C ALA A 155 4.64 -21.02 -9.52
N VAL A 156 4.47 -20.31 -10.62
CA VAL A 156 4.76 -20.82 -11.97
C VAL A 156 6.25 -20.75 -12.26
N LYS A 157 6.92 -19.65 -11.85
CA LYS A 157 8.34 -19.40 -12.12
C LYS A 157 9.27 -19.97 -11.08
N TYR A 158 8.84 -20.05 -9.81
CA TYR A 158 9.65 -20.46 -8.67
C TYR A 158 9.06 -21.66 -7.97
N GLN A 159 9.90 -22.51 -7.39
CA GLN A 159 9.46 -23.74 -6.70
C GLN A 159 9.00 -23.46 -5.26
N ASN A 160 9.49 -22.36 -4.66
CA ASN A 160 9.17 -21.98 -3.29
C ASN A 160 9.22 -20.46 -3.12
N TYR A 161 8.62 -19.99 -2.03
CA TYR A 161 8.56 -18.57 -1.69
C TYR A 161 9.95 -17.93 -1.50
N THR A 162 10.89 -18.65 -0.89
CA THR A 162 12.23 -18.13 -0.59
C THR A 162 12.98 -17.76 -1.86
N ASP A 163 12.90 -18.59 -2.90
CA ASP A 163 13.51 -18.31 -4.21
C ASP A 163 12.81 -17.14 -4.91
N ALA A 164 11.47 -17.08 -4.80
CA ALA A 164 10.68 -15.99 -5.37
C ALA A 164 11.02 -14.63 -4.74
N VAL A 165 11.31 -14.57 -3.44
CA VAL A 165 11.67 -13.34 -2.70
C VAL A 165 12.82 -12.58 -3.35
N THR A 166 13.82 -13.27 -3.91
CA THR A 166 14.99 -12.66 -4.54
C THR A 166 14.97 -12.71 -6.05
N GLY A 167 13.99 -13.42 -6.62
CA GLY A 167 13.89 -13.67 -8.05
C GLY A 167 13.18 -12.54 -8.80
N ALA A 168 13.54 -12.33 -10.07
CA ALA A 168 12.87 -11.37 -10.94
C ALA A 168 11.38 -11.73 -11.11
N ASP A 169 10.48 -10.75 -10.93
CA ASP A 169 9.02 -10.94 -10.96
C ASP A 169 8.54 -12.04 -10.00
N GLY A 170 9.28 -12.23 -8.91
CA GLY A 170 9.00 -13.29 -7.95
C GLY A 170 7.78 -13.00 -7.09
N LEU A 171 7.51 -11.74 -6.79
CA LEU A 171 6.43 -11.32 -5.89
C LEU A 171 5.47 -10.35 -6.56
N ALA A 172 4.20 -10.43 -6.15
CA ALA A 172 3.18 -9.42 -6.40
C ALA A 172 2.55 -9.03 -5.05
N VAL A 173 2.55 -7.73 -4.75
CA VAL A 173 1.98 -7.22 -3.49
C VAL A 173 0.82 -6.30 -3.81
N VAL A 174 -0.35 -6.64 -3.26
CA VAL A 174 -1.53 -5.78 -3.31
C VAL A 174 -1.53 -4.89 -2.08
N GLY A 175 -1.50 -3.56 -2.31
CA GLY A 175 -1.55 -2.54 -1.27
C GLY A 175 -2.95 -1.91 -1.18
N VAL A 176 -3.44 -1.73 0.04
CA VAL A 176 -4.72 -1.09 0.33
C VAL A 176 -4.53 -0.09 1.46
N PHE A 177 -4.88 1.17 1.22
CA PHE A 177 -4.86 2.20 2.25
C PHE A 177 -6.03 2.03 3.22
N LEU A 178 -5.80 2.32 4.49
CA LEU A 178 -6.82 2.40 5.51
C LEU A 178 -7.05 3.87 5.88
N LYS A 179 -8.31 4.31 5.92
CA LYS A 179 -8.72 5.63 6.40
C LYS A 179 -9.67 5.50 7.59
N LEU A 180 -9.74 6.52 8.42
CA LEU A 180 -10.76 6.59 9.48
C LEU A 180 -12.15 6.71 8.86
N GLY A 181 -13.10 5.96 9.41
CA GLY A 181 -14.48 5.95 8.97
C GLY A 181 -15.32 4.93 9.74
N ALA A 182 -16.22 4.27 9.02
CA ALA A 182 -17.07 3.24 9.62
C ALA A 182 -16.23 2.02 10.09
N ARG A 183 -16.75 1.31 11.10
CA ARG A 183 -16.14 0.06 11.57
C ARG A 183 -16.14 -0.98 10.47
N HIS A 184 -14.96 -1.57 10.23
CA HIS A 184 -14.80 -2.70 9.33
C HIS A 184 -15.11 -4.01 10.08
N LYS A 185 -16.19 -4.66 9.69
CA LYS A 185 -16.72 -5.82 10.44
C LYS A 185 -15.73 -6.99 10.46
N GLU A 186 -15.20 -7.34 9.31
CA GLU A 186 -14.31 -8.49 9.15
C GLU A 186 -12.92 -8.20 9.75
N LEU A 187 -12.44 -6.96 9.70
CA LEU A 187 -11.20 -6.57 10.41
C LEU A 187 -11.36 -6.76 11.93
N GLN A 188 -12.59 -6.69 12.46
CA GLN A 188 -12.82 -6.92 13.88
C GLN A 188 -12.47 -8.33 14.34
N GLU A 189 -12.56 -9.32 13.46
CA GLU A 189 -12.13 -10.71 13.76
C GLU A 189 -10.63 -10.74 14.09
N LEU A 190 -9.80 -10.04 13.29
CA LEU A 190 -8.37 -9.89 13.57
C LEU A 190 -8.12 -9.10 14.87
N VAL A 191 -8.79 -7.97 15.03
CA VAL A 191 -8.64 -7.10 16.21
C VAL A 191 -8.91 -7.88 17.49
N THR A 192 -9.87 -8.78 17.50
CA THR A 192 -10.24 -9.58 18.67
C THR A 192 -9.12 -10.54 19.12
N VAL A 193 -8.27 -10.99 18.18
CA VAL A 193 -7.17 -11.94 18.44
C VAL A 193 -5.86 -11.23 18.79
N LEU A 194 -5.72 -9.92 18.52
CA LEU A 194 -4.46 -9.19 18.77
C LEU A 194 -3.96 -9.27 20.22
N PRO A 195 -4.79 -9.27 21.28
CA PRO A 195 -4.32 -9.46 22.64
C PRO A 195 -3.55 -10.77 22.86
N ASP A 196 -3.89 -11.83 22.15
CA ASP A 196 -3.24 -13.14 22.26
C ASP A 196 -1.83 -13.16 21.63
N ILE A 197 -1.55 -12.18 20.78
CA ILE A 197 -0.24 -12.01 20.13
C ILE A 197 0.43 -10.69 20.52
N LYS A 198 0.16 -10.15 21.71
CA LYS A 198 0.69 -8.87 22.19
C LYS A 198 2.21 -8.79 22.07
N HIS A 199 2.93 -9.85 22.41
CA HIS A 199 4.38 -9.89 22.46
C HIS A 199 5.00 -10.50 21.19
N LYS A 200 6.22 -10.10 20.90
CA LYS A 200 7.02 -10.67 19.82
C LYS A 200 7.05 -12.21 19.90
N ASP A 201 7.01 -12.85 18.73
CA ASP A 201 7.02 -14.30 18.48
C ASP A 201 5.75 -15.05 18.95
N ALA A 202 4.78 -14.34 19.59
CA ALA A 202 3.50 -14.93 19.95
C ALA A 202 2.65 -15.24 18.71
N ARG A 203 1.91 -16.38 18.77
CA ARG A 203 1.06 -16.88 17.69
C ARG A 203 -0.30 -17.27 18.24
N ALA A 204 -1.34 -17.07 17.42
CA ALA A 204 -2.70 -17.47 17.74
C ALA A 204 -3.40 -18.05 16.51
N ALA A 205 -4.30 -19.00 16.72
CA ALA A 205 -5.19 -19.47 15.68
C ALA A 205 -6.19 -18.36 15.33
N LEU A 206 -6.45 -18.17 14.03
CA LEU A 206 -7.45 -17.21 13.57
C LEU A 206 -8.73 -17.91 13.09
N GLY A 207 -8.62 -19.18 12.66
CA GLY A 207 -9.69 -19.87 11.96
C GLY A 207 -9.82 -19.40 10.50
N PRO A 208 -10.87 -19.83 9.80
CA PRO A 208 -11.13 -19.38 8.44
C PRO A 208 -11.28 -17.89 8.37
N PHE A 209 -10.50 -17.23 7.49
CA PHE A 209 -10.56 -15.80 7.27
C PHE A 209 -10.52 -15.49 5.77
N GLN A 210 -11.46 -14.67 5.28
CA GLN A 210 -11.59 -14.34 3.86
C GLN A 210 -10.87 -13.01 3.54
N PRO A 211 -9.64 -13.02 2.96
CA PRO A 211 -8.88 -11.79 2.76
C PRO A 211 -9.50 -10.81 1.78
N SER A 212 -10.37 -11.27 0.87
CA SER A 212 -11.02 -10.39 -0.11
C SER A 212 -11.97 -9.37 0.53
N CYS A 213 -12.40 -9.58 1.79
CA CYS A 213 -13.18 -8.60 2.53
C CYS A 213 -12.39 -7.31 2.84
N LEU A 214 -11.06 -7.38 2.85
CA LEU A 214 -10.16 -6.25 3.07
C LEU A 214 -9.86 -5.48 1.78
N LEU A 215 -10.44 -5.85 0.65
CA LEU A 215 -10.29 -5.15 -0.62
C LEU A 215 -11.43 -4.17 -0.84
N PRO A 216 -11.16 -2.96 -1.35
CA PRO A 216 -12.21 -2.00 -1.65
C PRO A 216 -13.12 -2.50 -2.79
N ALA A 217 -14.38 -2.04 -2.83
CA ALA A 217 -15.31 -2.35 -3.91
C ALA A 217 -14.81 -1.85 -5.28
N CYS A 218 -14.19 -0.67 -5.30
CA CYS A 218 -13.51 -0.15 -6.48
C CYS A 218 -12.22 -0.92 -6.73
N ARG A 219 -12.07 -1.45 -7.94
CA ARG A 219 -10.94 -2.30 -8.32
C ARG A 219 -9.86 -1.56 -9.09
N ASP A 220 -9.98 -0.25 -9.27
CA ASP A 220 -8.97 0.58 -9.92
C ASP A 220 -7.69 0.60 -9.09
N TYR A 221 -6.55 0.54 -9.78
CA TYR A 221 -5.26 0.46 -9.12
C TYR A 221 -4.16 1.20 -9.89
N TRP A 222 -3.08 1.51 -9.19
CA TRP A 222 -1.78 1.83 -9.78
C TRP A 222 -0.88 0.61 -9.69
N THR A 223 0.02 0.46 -10.66
CA THR A 223 1.04 -0.59 -10.65
C THR A 223 2.41 -0.04 -11.03
N TYR A 224 3.43 -0.52 -10.37
CA TYR A 224 4.81 -0.18 -10.66
C TYR A 224 5.77 -1.30 -10.20
N PRO A 225 6.96 -1.43 -10.85
CA PRO A 225 7.99 -2.35 -10.39
C PRO A 225 8.75 -1.77 -9.19
N GLY A 226 8.86 -2.55 -8.12
CA GLY A 226 9.47 -2.09 -6.88
C GLY A 226 10.17 -3.18 -6.10
N SER A 227 10.27 -2.97 -4.79
CA SER A 227 10.97 -3.86 -3.86
C SER A 227 10.10 -4.26 -2.68
N LEU A 228 10.55 -5.23 -1.91
CA LEU A 228 10.11 -5.39 -0.53
C LEU A 228 10.43 -4.10 0.25
N THR A 229 9.55 -3.76 1.19
CA THR A 229 9.73 -2.62 2.10
C THR A 229 10.39 -3.03 3.41
N THR A 230 10.56 -4.34 3.64
CA THR A 230 11.27 -4.94 4.75
C THR A 230 12.52 -5.68 4.24
N PRO A 231 13.58 -5.86 5.04
CA PRO A 231 14.71 -6.70 4.64
C PRO A 231 14.26 -8.08 4.14
N PRO A 232 14.83 -8.57 3.03
CA PRO A 232 16.09 -8.16 2.38
C PRO A 232 15.97 -7.01 1.35
N LEU A 233 14.84 -6.31 1.21
CA LEU A 233 14.61 -5.17 0.30
C LEU A 233 14.78 -5.52 -1.18
N SER A 234 14.60 -6.79 -1.53
CA SER A 234 14.78 -7.31 -2.89
C SER A 234 13.88 -6.62 -3.89
N GLU A 235 14.41 -6.28 -5.06
CA GLU A 235 13.69 -5.63 -6.17
C GLU A 235 12.93 -6.67 -7.03
N SER A 236 12.13 -7.49 -6.39
CA SER A 236 11.41 -8.63 -6.94
C SER A 236 9.89 -8.41 -7.04
N VAL A 237 9.40 -7.21 -6.67
CA VAL A 237 7.98 -6.96 -6.44
C VAL A 237 7.33 -6.21 -7.59
N THR A 238 6.20 -6.74 -8.07
CA THR A 238 5.20 -5.96 -8.81
C THR A 238 4.16 -5.44 -7.81
N TRP A 239 4.13 -4.14 -7.61
CA TRP A 239 3.16 -3.47 -6.73
C TRP A 239 1.85 -3.21 -7.46
N ILE A 240 0.73 -3.47 -6.77
CA ILE A 240 -0.64 -3.22 -7.22
C ILE A 240 -1.36 -2.48 -6.08
N ILE A 241 -1.46 -1.15 -6.19
CA ILE A 241 -1.99 -0.29 -5.12
C ILE A 241 -3.40 0.14 -5.47
N HIS A 242 -4.39 -0.28 -4.68
CA HIS A 242 -5.79 0.13 -4.89
C HIS A 242 -5.95 1.63 -4.69
N LYS A 243 -6.70 2.28 -5.60
CA LYS A 243 -6.95 3.73 -5.55
C LYS A 243 -7.89 4.13 -4.42
N LYS A 244 -8.83 3.28 -4.04
CA LYS A 244 -9.77 3.53 -2.94
C LYS A 244 -9.25 2.93 -1.65
N PRO A 245 -9.22 3.72 -0.55
CA PRO A 245 -8.97 3.16 0.78
C PRO A 245 -10.20 2.40 1.29
N ILE A 246 -9.97 1.49 2.23
CA ILE A 246 -11.04 0.94 3.09
C ILE A 246 -11.19 1.78 4.35
N GLU A 247 -12.40 1.77 4.91
CA GLU A 247 -12.69 2.46 6.17
C GLU A 247 -12.49 1.54 7.35
N VAL A 248 -11.91 2.09 8.43
CA VAL A 248 -11.71 1.41 9.70
C VAL A 248 -12.03 2.36 10.85
N ALA A 249 -12.54 1.82 11.97
CA ALA A 249 -12.83 2.63 13.14
C ALA A 249 -11.55 2.97 13.92
N GLN A 250 -11.59 4.07 14.68
CA GLN A 250 -10.44 4.55 15.45
C GLN A 250 -9.94 3.52 16.48
N ASP A 251 -10.84 2.79 17.14
CA ASP A 251 -10.46 1.76 18.10
C ASP A 251 -9.85 0.51 17.45
N GLN A 252 -10.18 0.22 16.20
CA GLN A 252 -9.53 -0.85 15.43
C GLN A 252 -8.06 -0.50 15.16
N LEU A 253 -7.75 0.75 14.77
CA LEU A 253 -6.37 1.22 14.64
C LEU A 253 -5.66 1.30 16.00
N ALA A 254 -6.37 1.69 17.05
CA ALA A 254 -5.81 1.71 18.42
C ALA A 254 -5.38 0.31 18.88
N ALA A 255 -6.12 -0.74 18.49
CA ALA A 255 -5.76 -2.11 18.79
C ALA A 255 -4.43 -2.54 18.14
N PHE A 256 -4.11 -2.09 16.95
CA PHE A 256 -2.80 -2.34 16.31
C PHE A 256 -1.65 -1.78 17.17
N ARG A 257 -1.85 -0.60 17.77
CA ARG A 257 -0.86 0.10 18.59
C ARG A 257 -0.69 -0.52 19.98
N SER A 258 -1.53 -1.47 20.38
CA SER A 258 -1.39 -2.23 21.62
C SER A 258 -0.40 -3.39 21.52
N LEU A 259 0.00 -3.76 20.32
CA LEU A 259 1.05 -4.76 20.08
C LEU A 259 2.42 -4.21 20.51
N LEU A 260 3.34 -5.12 20.82
CA LEU A 260 4.69 -4.78 21.30
C LEU A 260 5.76 -5.30 20.34
N PHE A 261 6.84 -4.54 20.20
CA PHE A 261 8.08 -4.99 19.57
C PHE A 261 8.88 -5.97 20.44
N SER A 262 8.66 -5.92 21.77
CA SER A 262 9.43 -6.63 22.80
C SER A 262 8.85 -8.02 23.11
N VAL A 263 9.72 -8.92 23.59
CA VAL A 263 9.32 -10.23 24.12
C VAL A 263 8.81 -10.09 25.57
N PRO A 264 8.10 -11.10 26.12
CA PRO A 264 7.71 -11.11 27.52
C PRO A 264 8.92 -10.97 28.45
N GLY A 265 8.82 -10.09 29.46
CA GLY A 265 9.89 -9.83 30.44
C GLY A 265 10.88 -8.74 30.05
N GLU A 266 10.85 -8.24 28.82
CA GLU A 266 11.56 -7.02 28.42
C GLU A 266 10.69 -5.77 28.69
N GLU A 267 11.34 -4.58 28.66
CA GLU A 267 10.62 -3.31 28.67
C GLU A 267 9.60 -3.25 27.53
N GLU A 268 8.34 -2.96 27.85
CA GLU A 268 7.28 -2.88 26.85
C GLU A 268 7.53 -1.74 25.87
N LYS A 269 7.69 -2.06 24.60
CA LYS A 269 7.85 -1.10 23.51
C LYS A 269 6.67 -1.22 22.55
N ALA A 270 5.79 -0.22 22.55
CA ALA A 270 4.62 -0.20 21.69
C ALA A 270 5.01 -0.32 20.20
N MET A 271 4.32 -1.20 19.48
CA MET A 271 4.53 -1.41 18.06
C MET A 271 3.81 -0.32 17.28
N VAL A 272 4.55 0.71 16.92
CA VAL A 272 4.09 1.88 16.15
C VAL A 272 5.17 2.35 15.18
N ASN A 273 4.79 3.08 14.14
CA ASN A 273 5.71 3.62 13.12
C ASN A 273 6.55 2.53 12.44
N ASN A 274 5.93 1.39 12.15
CA ASN A 274 6.57 0.24 11.53
C ASN A 274 6.54 0.29 9.98
N TYR A 275 6.65 1.46 9.41
CA TYR A 275 6.68 1.72 7.98
C TYR A 275 8.05 2.22 7.52
N ARG A 276 8.43 1.90 6.29
CA ARG A 276 9.65 2.40 5.65
C ARG A 276 9.44 3.80 5.11
N PRO A 277 10.43 4.71 5.19
CA PRO A 277 10.36 6.01 4.51
C PRO A 277 10.25 5.87 2.99
N LEU A 278 9.66 6.89 2.36
CA LEU A 278 9.57 7.00 0.89
C LEU A 278 10.95 6.93 0.24
N GLN A 279 11.01 6.20 -0.88
CA GLN A 279 12.18 6.01 -1.70
C GLN A 279 12.07 6.83 -3.00
N PRO A 280 13.18 7.21 -3.61
CA PRO A 280 13.18 7.94 -4.87
C PRO A 280 12.47 7.13 -5.97
N LEU A 281 11.64 7.82 -6.76
CA LEU A 281 10.92 7.20 -7.88
C LEU A 281 11.90 6.72 -8.97
N MET A 282 13.01 7.37 -9.11
CA MET A 282 14.01 7.10 -10.14
C MET A 282 13.42 7.04 -11.54
N ASN A 283 13.47 6.91 -12.52
CA ASN A 283 12.82 6.94 -13.84
C ASN A 283 11.57 6.02 -13.98
N ARG A 284 10.99 5.53 -12.87
CA ARG A 284 9.78 4.73 -12.91
C ARG A 284 8.57 5.61 -13.15
N LYS A 285 7.62 5.10 -13.95
CA LYS A 285 6.31 5.73 -14.16
C LYS A 285 5.24 4.75 -13.71
N PRO A 286 4.52 5.01 -12.60
CA PRO A 286 3.39 4.20 -12.23
C PRO A 286 2.36 4.16 -13.37
N ARG A 287 1.91 2.95 -13.73
CA ARG A 287 0.80 2.77 -14.68
C ARG A 287 -0.48 2.68 -13.89
N GLU A 288 -1.58 3.15 -14.47
CA GLU A 288 -2.88 3.07 -13.85
C GLU A 288 -3.88 2.28 -14.70
N GLN A 289 -4.70 1.49 -14.00
CA GLN A 289 -5.87 0.84 -14.54
C GLN A 289 -7.11 1.61 -14.05
N MET A 290 -8.07 1.80 -14.95
CA MET A 290 -9.38 2.36 -14.63
C MET A 290 -10.46 1.46 -15.21
N GLY A 291 -11.56 1.31 -14.49
CA GLY A 291 -12.71 0.51 -14.92
C GLY A 291 -13.30 1.02 -16.24
N PRO A 292 -13.99 0.15 -16.98
CA PRO A 292 -14.45 0.44 -18.35
C PRO A 292 -15.39 1.65 -18.43
N PHE A 293 -16.05 2.01 -17.35
CA PHE A 293 -16.99 3.12 -17.31
C PHE A 293 -16.30 4.49 -17.41
N VAL A 294 -15.21 4.69 -16.65
CA VAL A 294 -14.43 5.95 -16.67
C VAL A 294 -13.71 6.08 -17.99
N SER A 295 -13.13 5.00 -18.47
CA SER A 295 -12.43 4.94 -19.76
C SER A 295 -13.36 5.29 -20.94
N SER A 296 -14.57 4.74 -20.96
CA SER A 296 -15.57 5.01 -22.00
C SER A 296 -16.06 6.46 -21.98
N PHE A 297 -16.31 7.02 -20.78
CA PHE A 297 -16.77 8.38 -20.60
C PHE A 297 -15.73 9.42 -21.09
N MET A 298 -14.48 9.23 -20.75
CA MET A 298 -13.37 10.10 -21.17
C MET A 298 -13.14 10.02 -22.68
N SER A 299 -13.21 8.82 -23.26
CA SER A 299 -13.13 8.61 -24.72
C SER A 299 -14.30 9.29 -25.46
N THR A 300 -15.50 9.23 -24.93
CA THR A 300 -16.70 9.85 -25.54
C THR A 300 -16.63 11.37 -25.53
N LEU A 301 -15.97 11.96 -24.52
CA LEU A 301 -15.79 13.41 -24.41
C LEU A 301 -14.60 13.94 -25.21
N GLY A 302 -13.80 13.07 -25.85
CA GLY A 302 -12.58 13.46 -26.58
C GLY A 302 -11.55 14.13 -25.67
N LEU A 303 -11.64 13.94 -24.34
CA LEU A 303 -10.74 14.52 -23.36
C LEU A 303 -9.52 13.62 -23.20
N PRO A 304 -8.30 14.17 -23.18
CA PRO A 304 -7.14 13.39 -22.82
C PRO A 304 -7.32 12.87 -21.39
N LEU A 305 -6.99 11.61 -21.15
CA LEU A 305 -7.19 10.87 -19.90
C LEU A 305 -6.55 11.51 -18.65
N HIS A 306 -5.77 12.59 -18.83
CA HIS A 306 -5.18 13.40 -17.74
C HIS A 306 -6.06 14.59 -17.27
N THR A 307 -7.29 14.75 -17.76
CA THR A 307 -8.12 15.95 -17.52
C THR A 307 -9.05 15.85 -16.30
N GLU A 308 -8.95 14.84 -15.44
CA GLU A 308 -9.75 14.78 -14.19
C GLU A 308 -9.56 16.02 -13.29
N VAL A 309 -8.38 16.66 -13.35
CA VAL A 309 -8.13 17.94 -12.67
C VAL A 309 -9.01 19.07 -13.22
N LEU A 310 -9.39 19.02 -14.50
CA LEU A 310 -10.23 20.05 -15.12
C LEU A 310 -11.71 19.83 -14.77
N VAL A 311 -12.19 18.60 -14.74
CA VAL A 311 -13.58 18.28 -14.38
C VAL A 311 -13.85 18.63 -12.91
N SER A 312 -12.88 18.38 -12.02
CA SER A 312 -12.98 18.79 -10.62
C SER A 312 -12.89 20.32 -10.41
N ARG A 313 -12.24 21.06 -11.32
CA ARG A 313 -12.22 22.52 -11.31
C ARG A 313 -13.49 23.12 -11.89
N LEU A 314 -14.06 22.54 -12.93
CA LEU A 314 -15.36 22.97 -13.48
C LEU A 314 -16.50 22.76 -12.48
N ALA A 315 -16.54 21.62 -11.79
CA ALA A 315 -17.52 21.37 -10.72
C ALA A 315 -17.40 22.35 -9.54
N ARG A 316 -16.21 22.87 -9.25
CA ARG A 316 -16.01 23.93 -8.23
C ARG A 316 -16.38 25.31 -8.73
N SER A 317 -16.27 25.61 -10.03
CA SER A 317 -16.62 26.88 -10.62
C SER A 317 -18.14 27.09 -10.74
N THR A 318 -18.92 26.02 -10.91
CA THR A 318 -20.39 26.11 -10.98
C THR A 318 -21.06 26.26 -9.62
N ALA A 319 -20.35 25.96 -8.52
CA ALA A 319 -20.87 26.11 -7.16
C ALA A 319 -20.83 27.56 -6.62
N SER A 320 -20.27 28.51 -7.36
CA SER A 320 -20.11 29.90 -6.93
C SER A 320 -20.98 30.93 -7.68
N LEU A 321 -21.96 30.50 -8.48
CA LEU A 321 -22.88 31.41 -9.16
C LEU A 321 -24.17 31.58 -8.34
N PRO A 322 -24.64 32.85 -8.12
CA PRO A 322 -25.89 33.09 -7.44
C PRO A 322 -27.11 32.71 -8.33
N PRO A 323 -28.25 32.38 -7.76
CA PRO A 323 -29.41 31.92 -8.52
C PRO A 323 -30.03 33.06 -9.31
N HIS A 324 -30.02 33.00 -10.64
CA HIS A 324 -30.80 33.83 -11.52
C HIS A 324 -32.04 33.07 -12.03
N PRO A 325 -33.22 33.68 -12.02
CA PRO A 325 -34.44 33.03 -12.48
C PRO A 325 -34.67 33.32 -13.97
N SER A 326 -34.57 32.34 -14.83
CA SER A 326 -35.34 32.28 -16.07
C SER A 326 -35.21 30.94 -16.78
N ARG A 327 -36.36 30.46 -17.17
CA ARG A 327 -36.63 29.26 -17.96
C ARG A 327 -35.88 29.24 -19.29
N ALA A 328 -35.28 28.12 -19.64
CA ALA A 328 -35.24 27.62 -21.01
C ALA A 328 -34.98 26.12 -21.03
N LEU A 329 -35.74 25.43 -21.83
CA LEU A 329 -35.82 24.05 -22.19
C LEU A 329 -34.43 23.43 -22.54
N VAL A 330 -34.07 22.34 -21.87
CA VAL A 330 -33.05 21.40 -22.34
C VAL A 330 -33.69 20.03 -22.46
N PRO A 331 -33.54 19.32 -23.61
CA PRO A 331 -34.24 18.07 -23.86
C PRO A 331 -33.73 16.94 -22.97
N SER A 332 -34.68 16.10 -22.55
CA SER A 332 -34.49 14.87 -21.78
C SER A 332 -33.58 13.87 -22.48
N LEU A 333 -32.37 13.69 -21.97
CA LEU A 333 -31.43 12.61 -22.32
C LEU A 333 -30.94 11.82 -21.09
N PHE A 334 -31.64 11.90 -19.97
CA PHE A 334 -31.26 11.19 -18.74
C PHE A 334 -32.41 10.28 -18.24
N SER A 335 -32.73 9.26 -18.99
CA SER A 335 -33.51 8.14 -18.48
C SER A 335 -32.67 6.88 -18.67
N HIS A 336 -32.12 6.35 -17.58
CA HIS A 336 -31.46 5.07 -17.32
C HIS A 336 -30.03 5.22 -16.73
N TRP A 337 -29.97 5.68 -15.51
CA TRP A 337 -28.75 5.59 -14.72
C TRP A 337 -28.99 4.74 -13.47
N HIS A 338 -28.56 3.49 -13.52
CA HIS A 338 -28.37 2.70 -12.30
C HIS A 338 -27.07 3.15 -11.64
N LEU A 339 -27.15 3.54 -10.36
CA LEU A 339 -26.04 3.94 -9.51
C LEU A 339 -24.98 2.81 -9.43
N VAL A 340 -23.85 3.01 -10.10
CA VAL A 340 -22.64 2.24 -9.86
C VAL A 340 -21.70 3.13 -9.05
N PRO A 341 -21.11 2.67 -7.93
CA PRO A 341 -20.18 3.48 -7.15
C PRO A 341 -18.95 3.82 -8.00
N SER A 342 -18.83 5.10 -8.40
CA SER A 342 -17.66 5.56 -9.14
C SER A 342 -16.47 5.80 -8.22
N CYS A 343 -15.28 5.44 -8.68
CA CYS A 343 -14.00 5.61 -7.98
C CYS A 343 -13.45 7.05 -8.06
N PHE A 344 -14.24 8.06 -7.73
CA PHE A 344 -13.74 9.43 -7.66
C PHE A 344 -13.05 9.70 -6.31
N PRO A 345 -11.92 10.42 -6.27
CA PRO A 345 -11.31 10.79 -5.01
C PRO A 345 -12.23 11.73 -4.23
N GLU A 346 -12.40 11.46 -2.94
CA GLU A 346 -13.18 12.30 -2.05
C GLU A 346 -12.54 13.68 -1.88
N GLY A 347 -13.18 14.67 -2.43
CA GLY A 347 -12.85 16.10 -2.36
C GLY A 347 -13.89 16.95 -3.06
N GLY A 348 -14.79 16.35 -3.81
CA GLY A 348 -15.93 16.99 -4.43
C GLY A 348 -17.23 16.28 -4.04
N ARG A 349 -18.00 16.88 -3.14
CA ARG A 349 -19.42 16.50 -3.00
C ARG A 349 -20.09 16.77 -4.33
N LEU A 350 -20.27 15.76 -5.17
CA LEU A 350 -21.39 15.77 -6.11
C LEU A 350 -22.64 15.53 -5.27
N ALA A 351 -23.35 16.61 -4.97
CA ALA A 351 -24.72 16.51 -4.49
C ALA A 351 -25.48 15.64 -5.49
N CYS A 352 -26.17 14.60 -5.00
CA CYS A 352 -27.20 13.93 -5.77
C CYS A 352 -28.21 14.99 -6.18
N LEU A 353 -28.21 15.38 -7.44
CA LEU A 353 -29.35 16.00 -8.05
C LEU A 353 -30.23 14.87 -8.60
N LEU A 354 -31.36 14.67 -7.93
CA LEU A 354 -32.52 13.98 -8.46
C LEU A 354 -33.00 14.65 -9.75
#